data_6ec0226507d2a3e04330127c06287eee
#
_entry.id   6ec0226507d2a3e04330127c06287eee
#
_cell.length_a   1.000
_cell.length_b   1.000
_cell.length_c   1.000
_cell.angle_alpha   90.00
_cell.angle_beta   90.00
_cell.angle_gamma   90.00
#
_symmetry.space_group_name_H-M   'P 1'
#
loop_
_entity.id
_entity.type
_entity.pdbx_description
1 polymer ?
#
loop_
_entity_poly.entity_id
_entity_poly.type
_entity_poly.pdbx_seq_one_letter_code
_entity_poly.pdbx_strand_id
1 'polypeptide(L)'
;MLFYFIFIIIILVVLTYLKSPHFKGKMGELMVAVHVDKALGDESSLLNNCTIPDQGQGTTQIDHILISPYGVFIIETKNYTGWIFGSARQKQWTQKIYKKSYKFQNPLHQNYKHMKVLEMILSDILEPKYLHSVIVFTPRSEFKTEMPENVFRGKAWINYVKSFNEEVISSMKQKRIHYRIEKEILESSWKTDRQHIEYLKQKSTNNKHLN
;
A
#
# COMPACT_ATOMS: atom_id res chain seq x y z
N MET A 1 -2.74 45.63 -4.99
CA MET A 1 -2.75 45.10 -3.61
C MET A 1 -3.57 43.82 -3.49
N LEU A 2 -4.85 43.78 -3.92
CA LEU A 2 -5.73 42.60 -3.83
C LEU A 2 -5.15 41.34 -4.54
N PHE A 3 -4.59 41.47 -5.74
CA PHE A 3 -3.95 40.39 -6.48
C PHE A 3 -2.77 39.74 -5.73
N TYR A 4 -1.92 40.51 -5.09
CA TYR A 4 -0.82 39.98 -4.28
C TYR A 4 -1.32 39.23 -3.06
N PHE A 5 -2.39 39.72 -2.44
CA PHE A 5 -3.01 39.03 -1.30
C PHE A 5 -3.61 37.69 -1.70
N ILE A 6 -4.36 37.63 -2.80
CA ILE A 6 -4.91 36.39 -3.38
C ILE A 6 -3.78 35.42 -3.72
N PHE A 7 -2.71 35.89 -4.36
CA PHE A 7 -1.57 35.07 -4.74
C PHE A 7 -0.88 34.45 -3.51
N ILE A 8 -0.70 35.21 -2.43
CA ILE A 8 -0.13 34.70 -1.17
C ILE A 8 -1.05 33.63 -0.56
N ILE A 9 -2.36 33.83 -0.56
CA ILE A 9 -3.33 32.84 -0.06
C ILE A 9 -3.21 31.55 -0.88
N ILE A 10 -3.17 31.62 -2.19
CA ILE A 10 -3.02 30.44 -3.07
C ILE A 10 -1.73 29.69 -2.72
N ILE A 11 -0.61 30.40 -2.57
CA ILE A 11 0.66 29.78 -2.18
C ILE A 11 0.54 29.07 -0.83
N LEU A 12 -0.08 29.69 0.16
CA LEU A 12 -0.26 29.08 1.49
C LEU A 12 -1.14 27.84 1.42
N VAL A 13 -2.23 27.86 0.65
CA VAL A 13 -3.09 26.69 0.43
C VAL A 13 -2.33 25.57 -0.25
N VAL A 14 -1.57 25.86 -1.30
CA VAL A 14 -0.72 24.88 -1.99
C VAL A 14 0.32 24.28 -1.04
N LEU A 15 1.01 25.10 -0.27
CA LEU A 15 2.02 24.65 0.70
C LEU A 15 1.41 23.76 1.80
N THR A 16 0.21 24.09 2.27
CA THR A 16 -0.49 23.25 3.26
C THR A 16 -0.93 21.91 2.66
N TYR A 17 -1.43 21.93 1.41
CA TYR A 17 -1.79 20.71 0.68
C TYR A 17 -0.58 19.79 0.45
N LEU A 18 0.57 20.33 0.00
CA LEU A 18 1.80 19.58 -0.22
C LEU A 18 2.36 18.95 1.09
N LYS A 19 2.07 19.55 2.25
CA LYS A 19 2.44 19.01 3.57
C LYS A 19 1.44 18.00 4.10
N SER A 20 0.29 17.83 3.49
CA SER A 20 -0.77 16.95 3.98
C SER A 20 -0.34 15.47 3.97
N PRO A 21 -0.84 14.64 4.90
CA PRO A 21 -0.59 13.21 4.90
C PRO A 21 -1.07 12.52 3.61
N HIS A 22 -2.18 12.98 3.05
CA HIS A 22 -2.75 12.46 1.82
C HIS A 22 -1.80 12.66 0.61
N PHE A 23 -1.29 13.88 0.41
CA PHE A 23 -0.33 14.14 -0.67
C PHE A 23 0.96 13.33 -0.50
N LYS A 24 1.46 13.24 0.74
CA LYS A 24 2.64 12.41 1.03
C LYS A 24 2.38 10.94 0.74
N GLY A 25 1.20 10.39 1.08
CA GLY A 25 0.81 9.03 0.73
C GLY A 25 0.93 8.80 -0.77
N LYS A 26 0.22 9.60 -1.58
CA LYS A 26 0.26 9.52 -3.05
C LYS A 26 1.67 9.60 -3.65
N MET A 27 2.55 10.43 -3.08
CA MET A 27 3.93 10.51 -3.54
C MET A 27 4.74 9.23 -3.27
N GLY A 28 4.45 8.54 -2.16
CA GLY A 28 5.06 7.24 -1.87
C GLY A 28 4.61 6.17 -2.87
N GLU A 29 3.31 6.09 -3.14
CA GLU A 29 2.73 5.18 -4.11
C GLU A 29 3.26 5.45 -5.54
N LEU A 30 3.32 6.71 -5.97
CA LEU A 30 3.90 7.08 -7.26
C LEU A 30 5.36 6.62 -7.40
N MET A 31 6.13 6.71 -6.32
CA MET A 31 7.52 6.21 -6.32
C MET A 31 7.58 4.71 -6.61
N VAL A 32 6.70 3.92 -6.00
CA VAL A 32 6.63 2.46 -6.24
C VAL A 32 6.22 2.18 -7.67
N ALA A 33 5.19 2.84 -8.19
CA ALA A 33 4.74 2.67 -9.59
C ALA A 33 5.85 2.97 -10.60
N VAL A 34 6.60 4.07 -10.42
CA VAL A 34 7.75 4.41 -11.26
C VAL A 34 8.88 3.38 -11.16
N HIS A 35 9.06 2.77 -9.98
CA HIS A 35 10.06 1.72 -9.82
C HIS A 35 9.69 0.44 -10.58
N VAL A 36 8.40 0.05 -10.57
CA VAL A 36 7.89 -1.10 -11.35
C VAL A 36 8.16 -0.88 -12.83
N ASP A 37 7.68 0.24 -13.37
CA ASP A 37 7.82 0.60 -14.79
C ASP A 37 9.28 0.50 -15.27
N LYS A 38 10.22 1.07 -14.50
CA LYS A 38 11.64 1.08 -14.86
C LYS A 38 12.39 -0.23 -14.65
N ALA A 39 11.94 -1.07 -13.73
CA ALA A 39 12.74 -2.18 -13.25
C ALA A 39 12.24 -3.56 -13.66
N LEU A 40 10.94 -3.73 -13.89
CA LEU A 40 10.30 -5.03 -14.05
C LEU A 40 9.75 -5.27 -15.47
N GLY A 41 9.79 -4.25 -16.36
CA GLY A 41 9.51 -4.37 -17.79
C GLY A 41 8.06 -4.70 -18.15
N ASP A 42 7.83 -4.99 -19.44
CA ASP A 42 6.51 -5.15 -20.03
C ASP A 42 5.83 -6.50 -19.72
N GLU A 43 6.54 -7.44 -19.11
CA GLU A 43 5.99 -8.77 -18.77
C GLU A 43 5.14 -8.77 -17.50
N SER A 44 5.09 -7.63 -16.81
CA SER A 44 4.33 -7.44 -15.57
C SER A 44 3.23 -6.42 -15.75
N SER A 45 2.13 -6.58 -15.03
CA SER A 45 1.08 -5.57 -14.93
C SER A 45 0.91 -5.07 -13.50
N LEU A 46 0.69 -3.76 -13.35
CA LEU A 46 0.52 -3.10 -12.06
C LEU A 46 -0.87 -2.49 -11.95
N LEU A 47 -1.61 -2.91 -10.92
CA LEU A 47 -2.84 -2.26 -10.50
C LEU A 47 -2.54 -1.38 -9.28
N ASN A 48 -3.05 -0.15 -9.28
CA ASN A 48 -2.79 0.84 -8.24
C ASN A 48 -4.08 1.26 -7.54
N ASN A 49 -4.00 1.55 -6.24
CA ASN A 49 -5.11 2.09 -5.45
C ASN A 49 -6.40 1.25 -5.57
N CYS A 50 -6.27 -0.06 -5.40
CA CYS A 50 -7.36 -1.00 -5.59
C CYS A 50 -8.26 -1.04 -4.34
N THR A 51 -9.42 -0.40 -4.39
CA THR A 51 -10.44 -0.53 -3.35
C THR A 51 -11.35 -1.71 -3.67
N ILE A 52 -11.32 -2.73 -2.82
CA ILE A 52 -12.00 -4.02 -3.02
C ILE A 52 -12.92 -4.31 -1.84
N PRO A 53 -14.13 -4.89 -2.05
CA PRO A 53 -15.00 -5.33 -0.97
C PRO A 53 -14.32 -6.39 -0.07
N ASP A 54 -14.43 -6.25 1.25
CA ASP A 54 -13.93 -7.20 2.25
C ASP A 54 -15.11 -8.00 2.83
N GLN A 55 -15.66 -8.90 2.04
CA GLN A 55 -16.72 -9.89 2.36
C GLN A 55 -17.61 -9.55 3.57
N GLY A 56 -18.43 -8.51 3.46
CA GLY A 56 -19.38 -8.10 4.49
C GLY A 56 -18.76 -7.32 5.65
N GLN A 57 -17.45 -7.09 5.65
CA GLN A 57 -16.75 -6.29 6.64
C GLN A 57 -16.37 -4.88 6.14
N GLY A 58 -16.92 -4.43 5.00
CA GLY A 58 -16.62 -3.13 4.38
C GLY A 58 -15.72 -3.25 3.17
N THR A 59 -14.71 -2.40 3.09
CA THR A 59 -13.74 -2.39 1.98
C THR A 59 -12.31 -2.40 2.48
N THR A 60 -11.40 -2.88 1.65
CA THR A 60 -9.96 -2.76 1.84
C THR A 60 -9.35 -2.02 0.66
N GLN A 61 -8.36 -1.16 0.90
CA GLN A 61 -7.62 -0.48 -0.15
C GLN A 61 -6.21 -1.04 -0.19
N ILE A 62 -5.82 -1.56 -1.35
CA ILE A 62 -4.49 -2.11 -1.62
C ILE A 62 -3.72 -1.08 -2.44
N ASP A 63 -2.56 -0.65 -1.97
CA ASP A 63 -1.78 0.38 -2.64
C ASP A 63 -1.35 -0.06 -4.03
N HIS A 64 -0.76 -1.28 -4.14
CA HIS A 64 -0.34 -1.83 -5.44
C HIS A 64 -0.48 -3.36 -5.46
N ILE A 65 -0.91 -3.87 -6.61
CA ILE A 65 -0.91 -5.30 -6.94
C ILE A 65 -0.08 -5.47 -8.22
N LEU A 66 1.09 -6.08 -8.09
CA LEU A 66 1.97 -6.40 -9.20
C LEU A 66 1.75 -7.84 -9.62
N ILE A 67 1.31 -8.06 -10.84
CA ILE A 67 1.10 -9.37 -11.45
C ILE A 67 2.26 -9.61 -12.42
N SER A 68 3.02 -10.68 -12.19
CA SER A 68 4.20 -11.04 -12.98
C SER A 68 4.21 -12.54 -13.31
N PRO A 69 5.09 -13.01 -14.21
CA PRO A 69 5.29 -14.44 -14.45
C PRO A 69 5.66 -15.21 -13.17
N TYR A 70 6.28 -14.56 -12.20
CA TYR A 70 6.88 -15.17 -11.01
C TYR A 70 5.99 -15.17 -9.77
N GLY A 71 4.83 -14.50 -9.84
CA GLY A 71 3.87 -14.40 -8.74
C GLY A 71 3.07 -13.12 -8.76
N VAL A 72 2.17 -12.99 -7.79
CA VAL A 72 1.40 -11.77 -7.52
C VAL A 72 1.92 -11.14 -6.23
N PHE A 73 2.43 -9.91 -6.32
CA PHE A 73 3.01 -9.20 -5.20
C PHE A 73 2.05 -8.11 -4.72
N ILE A 74 1.67 -8.19 -3.46
CA ILE A 74 0.81 -7.22 -2.78
C ILE A 74 1.73 -6.25 -2.05
N ILE A 75 1.81 -5.00 -2.55
CA ILE A 75 2.77 -4.01 -2.08
C ILE A 75 2.05 -2.94 -1.28
N GLU A 76 2.38 -2.84 -0.01
CA GLU A 76 1.93 -1.80 0.91
C GLU A 76 3.03 -0.74 1.06
N THR A 77 2.70 0.51 0.81
CA THR A 77 3.64 1.63 0.82
C THR A 77 3.51 2.47 2.09
N LYS A 78 4.63 2.78 2.72
CA LYS A 78 4.70 3.64 3.91
C LYS A 78 5.62 4.84 3.65
N ASN A 79 5.02 6.01 3.37
CA ASN A 79 5.77 7.25 3.21
C ASN A 79 6.02 7.93 4.56
N TYR A 80 6.87 7.31 5.36
CA TYR A 80 7.27 7.81 6.67
C TYR A 80 8.66 8.42 6.64
N THR A 81 8.94 9.29 7.61
CA THR A 81 10.24 9.91 7.84
C THR A 81 10.73 9.60 9.26
N GLY A 82 12.04 9.67 9.47
CA GLY A 82 12.63 9.45 10.78
C GLY A 82 12.78 7.96 11.13
N TRP A 83 12.83 7.64 12.40
CA TRP A 83 13.14 6.30 12.88
C TRP A 83 11.89 5.44 12.98
N ILE A 84 11.99 4.21 12.49
CA ILE A 84 10.93 3.20 12.54
C ILE A 84 11.39 2.06 13.44
N PHE A 85 10.53 1.73 14.40
CA PHE A 85 10.69 0.60 15.31
C PHE A 85 9.49 -0.33 15.13
N GLY A 86 9.74 -1.62 14.98
CA GLY A 86 8.68 -2.61 14.82
C GLY A 86 9.22 -4.03 14.75
N SER A 87 8.31 -4.99 14.84
CA SER A 87 8.57 -6.40 14.61
C SER A 87 7.33 -7.10 14.07
N ALA A 88 7.46 -8.31 13.55
CA ALA A 88 6.36 -9.04 12.92
C ALA A 88 5.16 -9.24 13.86
N ARG A 89 5.40 -9.49 15.14
CA ARG A 89 4.35 -9.85 16.12
C ARG A 89 3.62 -8.68 16.76
N GLN A 90 4.18 -7.47 16.71
CA GLN A 90 3.58 -6.30 17.35
C GLN A 90 2.35 -5.83 16.61
N LYS A 91 1.25 -5.51 17.30
CA LYS A 91 0.04 -4.93 16.68
C LYS A 91 0.28 -3.56 16.08
N GLN A 92 1.16 -2.78 16.69
CA GLN A 92 1.51 -1.42 16.28
C GLN A 92 3.02 -1.23 16.23
N TRP A 93 3.47 -0.49 15.21
CA TRP A 93 4.83 -0.02 15.09
C TRP A 93 4.96 1.42 15.57
N THR A 94 6.18 1.90 15.73
CA THR A 94 6.47 3.27 16.21
C THR A 94 7.28 4.02 15.17
N GLN A 95 6.81 5.19 14.80
CA GLN A 95 7.59 6.21 14.12
C GLN A 95 8.10 7.21 15.14
N LYS A 96 9.40 7.56 15.13
CA LYS A 96 9.99 8.60 15.96
C LYS A 96 10.59 9.69 15.07
N ILE A 97 10.15 10.92 15.28
CA ILE A 97 10.64 12.11 14.60
C ILE A 97 11.13 13.09 15.68
N TYR A 98 12.44 13.28 15.78
CA TYR A 98 13.08 14.02 16.88
C TYR A 98 12.63 13.49 18.26
N LYS A 99 11.97 14.35 19.04
CA LYS A 99 11.47 14.00 20.40
C LYS A 99 10.06 13.42 20.42
N LYS A 100 9.36 13.37 19.27
CA LYS A 100 7.96 12.90 19.19
C LYS A 100 7.90 11.47 18.66
N SER A 101 7.00 10.67 19.25
CA SER A 101 6.75 9.29 18.85
C SER A 101 5.28 9.12 18.47
N TYR A 102 5.03 8.41 17.38
CA TYR A 102 3.70 8.14 16.85
C TYR A 102 3.54 6.64 16.64
N LYS A 103 2.40 6.09 17.08
CA LYS A 103 2.03 4.71 16.80
C LYS A 103 1.27 4.60 15.51
N PHE A 104 1.49 3.52 14.76
CA PHE A 104 0.73 3.19 13.57
C PHE A 104 0.53 1.69 13.47
N GLN A 105 -0.48 1.27 12.74
CA GLN A 105 -0.79 -0.14 12.52
C GLN A 105 0.42 -0.87 11.92
N ASN A 106 0.69 -2.08 12.39
CA ASN A 106 1.69 -2.94 11.77
C ASN A 106 1.35 -3.19 10.29
N PRO A 107 2.20 -2.76 9.33
CA PRO A 107 1.90 -2.89 7.92
C PRO A 107 1.86 -4.35 7.44
N LEU A 108 2.53 -5.27 8.13
CA LEU A 108 2.43 -6.70 7.83
C LEU A 108 1.03 -7.24 8.13
N HIS A 109 0.42 -6.82 9.24
CA HIS A 109 -0.95 -7.20 9.58
C HIS A 109 -1.97 -6.56 8.63
N GLN A 110 -1.70 -5.35 8.16
CA GLN A 110 -2.51 -4.69 7.14
C GLN A 110 -2.44 -5.48 5.84
N ASN A 111 -1.23 -5.74 5.35
CA ASN A 111 -1.02 -6.44 4.08
C ASN A 111 -1.48 -7.91 4.12
N TYR A 112 -1.40 -8.57 5.29
CA TYR A 112 -1.99 -9.91 5.47
C TYR A 112 -3.49 -9.93 5.15
N LYS A 113 -4.24 -8.90 5.54
CA LYS A 113 -5.66 -8.79 5.20
C LYS A 113 -5.87 -8.62 3.71
N HIS A 114 -5.04 -7.79 3.06
CA HIS A 114 -5.07 -7.61 1.60
C HIS A 114 -4.82 -8.95 0.89
N MET A 115 -3.83 -9.71 1.34
CA MET A 115 -3.55 -11.05 0.82
C MET A 115 -4.74 -11.97 0.96
N LYS A 116 -5.44 -12.00 2.12
CA LYS A 116 -6.61 -12.86 2.33
C LYS A 116 -7.77 -12.51 1.40
N VAL A 117 -7.99 -11.24 1.11
CA VAL A 117 -9.00 -10.82 0.12
C VAL A 117 -8.63 -11.30 -1.27
N LEU A 118 -7.38 -11.16 -1.70
CA LEU A 118 -6.93 -11.62 -3.01
C LEU A 118 -6.88 -13.15 -3.11
N GLU A 119 -6.47 -13.84 -2.05
CA GLU A 119 -6.51 -15.31 -1.97
C GLU A 119 -7.91 -15.84 -2.29
N MET A 120 -8.93 -15.19 -1.78
CA MET A 120 -10.32 -15.57 -1.99
C MET A 120 -10.80 -15.25 -3.41
N ILE A 121 -10.50 -14.06 -3.93
CA ILE A 121 -10.86 -13.64 -5.30
C ILE A 121 -10.21 -14.54 -6.35
N LEU A 122 -9.01 -15.03 -6.06
CA LEU A 122 -8.19 -15.81 -6.98
C LEU A 122 -8.19 -17.32 -6.67
N SER A 123 -9.00 -17.79 -5.76
CA SER A 123 -8.99 -19.17 -5.23
C SER A 123 -9.10 -20.26 -6.30
N ASP A 124 -9.82 -20.00 -7.40
CA ASP A 124 -9.98 -20.88 -8.55
C ASP A 124 -8.91 -20.68 -9.65
N ILE A 125 -8.01 -19.69 -9.48
CA ILE A 125 -7.04 -19.32 -10.51
C ILE A 125 -5.60 -19.50 -10.02
N LEU A 126 -5.31 -19.14 -8.76
CA LEU A 126 -3.94 -19.05 -8.24
C LEU A 126 -3.83 -19.71 -6.86
N GLU A 127 -2.81 -20.54 -6.67
CA GLU A 127 -2.49 -21.09 -5.36
C GLU A 127 -1.94 -19.98 -4.42
N PRO A 128 -2.32 -20.01 -3.12
CA PRO A 128 -1.91 -18.98 -2.16
C PRO A 128 -0.39 -18.79 -2.02
N LYS A 129 0.40 -19.83 -2.27
CA LYS A 129 1.87 -19.77 -2.20
C LYS A 129 2.51 -18.81 -3.20
N TYR A 130 1.78 -18.42 -4.26
CA TYR A 130 2.23 -17.47 -5.28
C TYR A 130 1.76 -16.03 -5.01
N LEU A 131 1.12 -15.79 -3.86
CA LEU A 131 0.82 -14.44 -3.36
C LEU A 131 1.92 -14.01 -2.39
N HIS A 132 2.57 -12.89 -2.67
CA HIS A 132 3.72 -12.42 -1.90
C HIS A 132 3.44 -11.06 -1.29
N SER A 133 3.68 -10.93 0.03
CA SER A 133 3.54 -9.66 0.76
C SER A 133 4.84 -8.87 0.67
N VAL A 134 4.74 -7.58 0.30
CA VAL A 134 5.89 -6.66 0.22
C VAL A 134 5.52 -5.36 0.93
N ILE A 135 6.33 -4.93 1.89
CA ILE A 135 6.17 -3.65 2.59
C ILE A 135 7.31 -2.72 2.17
N VAL A 136 6.97 -1.55 1.66
CA VAL A 136 7.94 -0.58 1.14
C VAL A 136 7.88 0.72 1.93
N PHE A 137 8.92 1.00 2.68
CA PHE A 137 9.13 2.32 3.29
C PHE A 137 9.91 3.23 2.35
N THR A 138 9.53 4.51 2.30
CA THR A 138 10.29 5.49 1.51
C THR A 138 11.71 5.69 2.08
N PRO A 139 12.68 6.14 1.27
CA PRO A 139 14.10 6.32 1.70
C PRO A 139 14.28 7.29 2.88
N ARG A 140 13.27 8.12 3.18
CA ARG A 140 13.31 9.10 4.27
C ARG A 140 13.14 8.50 5.67
N SER A 141 12.78 7.21 5.75
CA SER A 141 12.73 6.45 7.00
C SER A 141 14.06 5.75 7.29
N GLU A 142 14.28 5.37 8.54
CA GLU A 142 15.43 4.58 8.99
C GLU A 142 14.96 3.51 9.97
N PHE A 143 15.25 2.23 9.69
CA PHE A 143 14.91 1.13 10.58
C PHE A 143 15.86 1.08 11.78
N LYS A 144 15.32 1.00 12.97
CA LYS A 144 16.06 0.92 14.24
C LYS A 144 15.90 -0.42 14.96
N THR A 145 15.11 -1.30 14.38
CA THR A 145 14.98 -2.70 14.78
C THR A 145 15.22 -3.58 13.57
N GLU A 146 15.55 -4.83 13.80
CA GLU A 146 15.58 -5.84 12.73
C GLU A 146 14.20 -5.97 12.12
N MET A 147 14.13 -5.93 10.77
CA MET A 147 12.87 -6.00 10.04
C MET A 147 12.70 -7.40 9.42
N PRO A 148 11.45 -7.86 9.29
CA PRO A 148 11.16 -9.06 8.52
C PRO A 148 11.67 -8.97 7.08
N GLU A 149 11.96 -10.13 6.47
CA GLU A 149 12.57 -10.26 5.14
C GLU A 149 11.79 -9.59 3.99
N ASN A 150 10.47 -9.40 4.17
CA ASN A 150 9.58 -8.76 3.20
C ASN A 150 9.32 -7.26 3.49
N VAL A 151 10.12 -6.64 4.35
CA VAL A 151 10.04 -5.21 4.71
C VAL A 151 11.27 -4.48 4.20
N PHE A 152 11.07 -3.53 3.31
CA PHE A 152 12.14 -2.85 2.58
C PHE A 152 12.12 -1.34 2.76
N ARG A 153 13.27 -0.71 2.51
CA ARG A 153 13.43 0.73 2.39
C ARG A 153 13.91 1.11 1.00
N GLY A 154 13.29 2.11 0.41
CA GLY A 154 13.66 2.61 -0.92
C GLY A 154 13.46 1.57 -2.00
N LYS A 155 14.51 1.26 -2.77
CA LYS A 155 14.47 0.38 -3.94
C LYS A 155 14.78 -1.09 -3.63
N ALA A 156 15.15 -1.44 -2.40
CA ALA A 156 15.62 -2.79 -2.05
C ALA A 156 14.59 -3.90 -2.37
N TRP A 157 13.30 -3.59 -2.30
CA TRP A 157 12.22 -4.51 -2.63
C TRP A 157 12.26 -5.02 -4.09
N ILE A 158 12.84 -4.25 -5.01
CA ILE A 158 12.96 -4.65 -6.43
C ILE A 158 13.82 -5.90 -6.55
N ASN A 159 14.94 -5.95 -5.80
CA ASN A 159 15.81 -7.12 -5.80
C ASN A 159 15.12 -8.34 -5.22
N TYR A 160 14.26 -8.14 -4.21
CA TYR A 160 13.42 -9.21 -3.66
C TYR A 160 12.45 -9.74 -4.71
N VAL A 161 11.73 -8.88 -5.43
CA VAL A 161 10.82 -9.32 -6.50
C VAL A 161 11.62 -10.05 -7.61
N LYS A 162 12.78 -9.54 -7.99
CA LYS A 162 13.64 -10.16 -9.01
C LYS A 162 14.31 -11.48 -8.57
N SER A 163 14.31 -11.79 -7.27
CA SER A 163 14.83 -13.06 -6.78
C SER A 163 13.89 -14.24 -7.08
N PHE A 164 12.63 -13.96 -7.40
CA PHE A 164 11.68 -14.94 -7.91
C PHE A 164 11.94 -15.10 -9.41
N ASN A 165 12.46 -16.24 -9.82
CA ASN A 165 12.94 -16.51 -11.20
C ASN A 165 12.28 -17.74 -11.83
N GLU A 166 11.38 -18.42 -11.13
CA GLU A 166 10.60 -19.54 -11.65
C GLU A 166 9.28 -19.00 -12.21
N GLU A 167 9.02 -19.23 -13.49
CA GLU A 167 7.76 -18.85 -14.13
C GLU A 167 6.63 -19.79 -13.68
N VAL A 168 5.73 -19.26 -12.84
CA VAL A 168 4.58 -19.99 -12.26
C VAL A 168 3.24 -19.52 -12.81
N ILE A 169 3.22 -18.36 -13.50
CA ILE A 169 2.02 -17.72 -14.04
C ILE A 169 2.26 -17.41 -15.53
N SER A 170 1.62 -18.19 -16.42
CA SER A 170 1.66 -17.92 -17.86
C SER A 170 1.03 -16.56 -18.21
N SER A 171 1.38 -15.99 -19.36
CA SER A 171 0.85 -14.70 -19.82
C SER A 171 -0.69 -14.69 -19.92
N MET A 172 -1.31 -15.80 -20.33
CA MET A 172 -2.77 -15.96 -20.35
C MET A 172 -3.35 -15.94 -18.94
N LYS A 173 -2.71 -16.62 -17.99
CA LYS A 173 -3.13 -16.65 -16.59
C LYS A 173 -2.96 -15.28 -15.94
N GLN A 174 -1.89 -14.53 -16.25
CA GLN A 174 -1.71 -13.13 -15.81
C GLN A 174 -2.89 -12.25 -16.24
N LYS A 175 -3.27 -12.31 -17.53
CA LYS A 175 -4.43 -11.56 -18.06
C LYS A 175 -5.73 -11.93 -17.35
N ARG A 176 -5.93 -13.23 -17.06
CA ARG A 176 -7.11 -13.70 -16.32
C ARG A 176 -7.13 -13.19 -14.88
N ILE A 177 -5.97 -13.19 -14.19
CA ILE A 177 -5.81 -12.65 -12.83
C ILE A 177 -6.10 -11.15 -12.84
N HIS A 178 -5.48 -10.40 -13.76
CA HIS A 178 -5.67 -8.96 -13.90
C HIS A 178 -7.17 -8.63 -14.05
N TYR A 179 -7.83 -9.24 -15.02
CA TYR A 179 -9.25 -9.02 -15.29
C TYR A 179 -10.15 -9.39 -14.10
N ARG A 180 -9.83 -10.50 -13.39
CA ARG A 180 -10.57 -10.92 -12.19
C ARG A 180 -10.48 -9.88 -11.08
N ILE A 181 -9.29 -9.37 -10.80
CA ILE A 181 -9.09 -8.33 -9.79
C ILE A 181 -9.76 -7.02 -10.20
N GLU A 182 -9.58 -6.61 -11.46
CA GLU A 182 -10.17 -5.37 -12.00
C GLU A 182 -11.70 -5.33 -11.87
N LYS A 183 -12.36 -6.47 -12.06
CA LYS A 183 -13.83 -6.58 -11.86
C LYS A 183 -14.28 -6.38 -10.41
N GLU A 184 -13.42 -6.69 -9.44
CA GLU A 184 -13.73 -6.54 -8.02
C GLU A 184 -13.36 -5.13 -7.51
N ILE A 185 -12.60 -4.36 -8.27
CA ILE A 185 -12.25 -2.98 -7.91
C ILE A 185 -13.50 -2.11 -8.02
N LEU A 186 -13.87 -1.50 -6.91
CA LEU A 186 -14.93 -0.51 -6.87
C LEU A 186 -14.48 0.75 -7.61
N GLU A 187 -15.40 1.31 -8.43
CA GLU A 187 -15.11 2.57 -9.10
C GLU A 187 -14.68 3.63 -8.08
N SER A 188 -13.54 4.27 -8.35
CA SER A 188 -13.05 5.38 -7.55
C SER A 188 -14.03 6.56 -7.68
N SER A 189 -14.96 6.65 -6.74
CA SER A 189 -15.88 7.76 -6.63
C SER A 189 -15.77 8.39 -5.24
N TRP A 190 -16.13 9.66 -5.12
CA TRP A 190 -16.27 10.34 -3.83
C TRP A 190 -17.10 9.53 -2.81
N LYS A 191 -18.05 8.76 -3.30
CA LYS A 191 -18.92 7.91 -2.50
C LYS A 191 -18.16 6.69 -1.94
N THR A 192 -17.32 6.06 -2.76
CA THR A 192 -16.52 4.88 -2.38
C THR A 192 -15.43 5.26 -1.39
N ASP A 193 -14.71 6.37 -1.64
CA ASP A 193 -13.68 6.88 -0.72
C ASP A 193 -14.30 7.28 0.62
N ARG A 194 -15.47 7.91 0.60
CA ARG A 194 -16.21 8.30 1.81
C ARG A 194 -16.68 7.08 2.59
N GLN A 195 -17.24 6.06 1.94
CA GLN A 195 -17.65 4.81 2.58
C GLN A 195 -16.47 4.10 3.23
N HIS A 196 -15.32 4.05 2.55
CA HIS A 196 -14.10 3.47 3.10
C HIS A 196 -13.61 4.23 4.34
N ILE A 197 -13.59 5.56 4.30
CA ILE A 197 -13.21 6.41 5.43
C ILE A 197 -14.18 6.25 6.61
N GLU A 198 -15.47 6.21 6.36
CA GLU A 198 -16.51 5.99 7.39
C GLU A 198 -16.36 4.62 8.06
N TYR A 199 -16.12 3.58 7.27
CA TYR A 199 -15.84 2.24 7.79
C TYR A 199 -14.61 2.21 8.69
N LEU A 200 -13.49 2.83 8.28
CA LEU A 200 -12.29 2.91 9.10
C LEU A 200 -12.51 3.68 10.42
N LYS A 201 -13.32 4.74 10.40
CA LYS A 201 -13.69 5.49 11.60
C LYS A 201 -14.52 4.65 12.57
N GLN A 202 -15.54 3.94 12.08
CA GLN A 202 -16.39 3.08 12.90
C GLN A 202 -15.57 1.95 13.55
N LYS A 203 -14.66 1.33 12.79
CA LYS A 203 -13.77 0.29 13.31
C LYS A 203 -12.82 0.81 14.37
N SER A 204 -12.30 2.03 14.21
CA SER A 204 -11.45 2.69 15.23
C SER A 204 -12.20 3.00 16.52
N THR A 205 -13.47 3.38 16.42
CA THR A 205 -14.33 3.68 17.58
C THR A 205 -14.70 2.41 18.33
N ASN A 206 -15.08 1.35 17.63
CA ASN A 206 -15.41 0.06 18.24
C ASN A 206 -14.21 -0.57 18.98
N ASN A 207 -12.99 -0.42 18.45
CA ASN A 207 -11.79 -0.90 19.10
C ASN A 207 -11.39 -0.08 20.35
N LYS A 208 -11.90 1.14 20.53
CA LYS A 208 -11.68 1.95 21.75
C LYS A 208 -12.62 1.57 22.91
N HIS A 209 -13.73 0.94 22.61
CA HIS A 209 -14.69 0.48 23.63
C HIS A 209 -14.42 -0.96 24.15
N LEU A 210 -13.42 -1.65 23.59
CA LEU A 210 -13.04 -3.03 23.94
C LEU A 210 -11.69 -3.13 24.70
N ASN A 211 -11.11 -1.97 25.11
CA ASN A 211 -9.87 -1.91 25.91
C ASN A 211 -10.10 -1.17 27.22
#